data_70b297a16dc38b18cbea8a5883b97c46
#
_entry.id   70b297a16dc38b18cbea8a5883b97c46
#
_cell.length_a   1.000
_cell.length_b   1.000
_cell.length_c   1.000
_cell.angle_alpha   90.00
_cell.angle_beta   90.00
_cell.angle_gamma   90.00
#
_symmetry.space_group_name_H-M   'P 1'
#
loop_
_entity.id
_entity.type
_entity.pdbx_description
1 polymer ?
#
loop_
_entity_poly.entity_id
_entity_poly.type
_entity_poly.pdbx_seq_one_letter_code
_entity_poly.pdbx_strand_id
1 'polypeptide(L)'
;MLFNSIDFAIFLPIVFLLYWFVTNKNLKLQNFLIVASSYLFYGWWDWRFLSLILFSTIVDYTVGRKLRIEDNQTKRKVLLWTSILVNLGFLGFFKYYNFFLDNFITAFSFFGTEIKANSLNIILPVGISFYTFQTLSYSIDVYKQKLEPTKDFVAFSAFVSFFPQLVAGPIERATHLLPQFYKKRTFDYSKAVDGMRQILWGLFKKIVIADNCAEYANLIFNNSADYSGSTLVLGALFFTFQIYGDFSGYSDIAIGTSRLFGFDLMRNFNFPYFSRDIAEFWRRWHISLSTWFRDYLYIPL
;
A
#
# COMPACT_ATOMS: atom_id res chain seq x y z
N MET A 1 -10.27 1.58 8.60
CA MET A 1 -11.18 2.71 8.18
C MET A 1 -11.04 2.99 6.70
N LEU A 2 -12.09 3.47 6.04
CA LEU A 2 -12.01 3.98 4.67
C LEU A 2 -11.86 5.50 4.69
N PHE A 3 -11.12 6.06 3.74
CA PHE A 3 -10.89 7.52 3.68
C PHE A 3 -12.15 8.35 3.43
N ASN A 4 -13.17 7.78 2.80
CA ASN A 4 -14.45 8.39 2.53
C ASN A 4 -15.52 8.07 3.60
N SER A 5 -15.11 7.61 4.79
CA SER A 5 -16.02 7.30 5.90
C SER A 5 -16.10 8.44 6.92
N ILE A 6 -17.20 8.49 7.66
CA ILE A 6 -17.37 9.40 8.79
C ILE A 6 -16.33 9.11 9.88
N ASP A 7 -16.01 7.84 10.11
CA ASP A 7 -14.97 7.45 11.07
C ASP A 7 -13.63 8.12 10.75
N PHE A 8 -13.24 8.18 9.47
CA PHE A 8 -12.02 8.87 9.07
C PHE A 8 -12.11 10.39 9.21
N ALA A 9 -13.27 10.96 8.93
CA ALA A 9 -13.52 12.40 9.09
C ALA A 9 -13.40 12.85 10.57
N ILE A 10 -13.67 11.95 11.53
CA ILE A 10 -13.48 12.20 12.97
C ILE A 10 -12.03 11.86 13.38
N PHE A 11 -11.49 10.75 12.91
CA PHE A 11 -10.16 10.28 13.23
C PHE A 11 -9.06 11.28 12.82
N LEU A 12 -9.12 11.80 11.60
CA LEU A 12 -8.07 12.66 11.05
C LEU A 12 -7.87 13.95 11.86
N PRO A 13 -8.90 14.74 12.21
CA PRO A 13 -8.74 15.92 13.06
C PRO A 13 -8.18 15.61 14.44
N ILE A 14 -8.63 14.51 15.08
CA ILE A 14 -8.15 14.12 16.41
C ILE A 14 -6.65 13.82 16.35
N VAL A 15 -6.22 12.99 15.40
CA VAL A 15 -4.80 12.63 15.24
C VAL A 15 -3.97 13.87 14.88
N PHE A 16 -4.49 14.75 14.01
CA PHE A 16 -3.84 16.00 13.63
C PHE A 16 -3.60 16.92 14.83
N LEU A 17 -4.62 17.12 15.68
CA LEU A 17 -4.50 17.94 16.88
C LEU A 17 -3.50 17.36 17.88
N LEU A 18 -3.58 16.04 18.15
CA LEU A 18 -2.61 15.36 19.03
C LEU A 18 -1.19 15.47 18.48
N TYR A 19 -1.03 15.34 17.18
CA TYR A 19 0.28 15.37 16.52
C TYR A 19 0.96 16.73 16.62
N TRP A 20 0.25 17.81 16.34
CA TRP A 20 0.84 19.17 16.29
C TRP A 20 0.80 19.91 17.61
N PHE A 21 -0.15 19.63 18.49
CA PHE A 21 -0.28 20.39 19.75
C PHE A 21 0.21 19.62 20.97
N VAL A 22 0.15 18.27 20.97
CA VAL A 22 0.55 17.48 22.14
C VAL A 22 1.96 16.89 21.96
N THR A 23 2.28 16.32 20.78
CA THR A 23 3.49 15.53 20.58
C THR A 23 4.61 16.28 19.84
N ASN A 24 4.41 17.50 19.38
CA ASN A 24 5.33 18.24 18.50
C ASN A 24 6.72 18.52 19.10
N LYS A 25 6.86 18.51 20.44
CA LYS A 25 8.13 18.77 21.13
C LYS A 25 9.06 17.54 21.15
N ASN A 26 8.52 16.34 20.97
CA ASN A 26 9.28 15.09 21.05
C ASN A 26 9.07 14.23 19.79
N LEU A 27 10.12 14.11 18.97
CA LEU A 27 10.08 13.35 17.72
C LEU A 27 9.71 11.88 17.91
N LYS A 28 10.22 11.24 18.98
CA LYS A 28 9.90 9.84 19.27
C LYS A 28 8.43 9.66 19.64
N LEU A 29 7.89 10.58 20.45
CA LEU A 29 6.48 10.58 20.82
C LEU A 29 5.58 10.86 19.61
N GLN A 30 6.00 11.75 18.72
CA GLN A 30 5.33 12.01 17.45
C GLN A 30 5.28 10.77 16.54
N ASN A 31 6.42 10.07 16.40
CA ASN A 31 6.49 8.82 15.65
C ASN A 31 5.65 7.71 16.32
N PHE A 32 5.68 7.63 17.65
CA PHE A 32 4.83 6.67 18.39
C PHE A 32 3.33 6.94 18.19
N LEU A 33 2.92 8.22 18.18
CA LEU A 33 1.53 8.59 17.87
C LEU A 33 1.15 8.13 16.46
N ILE A 34 2.04 8.30 15.47
CA ILE A 34 1.82 7.77 14.11
C ILE A 34 1.60 6.25 14.14
N VAL A 35 2.44 5.49 14.84
CA VAL A 35 2.29 4.03 14.96
C VAL A 35 0.95 3.67 15.60
N ALA A 36 0.63 4.28 16.74
CA ALA A 36 -0.61 4.01 17.47
C ALA A 36 -1.86 4.33 16.61
N SER A 37 -1.85 5.50 15.95
CA SER A 37 -2.91 5.92 15.05
C SER A 37 -3.02 5.00 13.82
N SER A 38 -1.90 4.54 13.29
CA SER A 38 -1.87 3.62 12.15
C SER A 38 -2.43 2.25 12.50
N TYR A 39 -2.10 1.75 13.69
CA TYR A 39 -2.64 0.47 14.16
C TYR A 39 -4.14 0.58 14.49
N LEU A 40 -4.58 1.70 15.05
CA LEU A 40 -6.01 1.96 15.25
C LEU A 40 -6.74 2.03 13.89
N PHE A 41 -6.22 2.78 12.92
CA PHE A 41 -6.77 2.92 11.57
C PHE A 41 -6.91 1.57 10.86
N TYR A 42 -5.87 0.74 10.92
CA TYR A 42 -5.85 -0.57 10.27
C TYR A 42 -6.70 -1.60 11.02
N GLY A 43 -6.57 -1.67 12.35
CA GLY A 43 -7.31 -2.59 13.21
C GLY A 43 -8.81 -2.32 13.26
N TRP A 44 -9.25 -1.12 12.86
CA TRP A 44 -10.66 -0.78 12.72
C TRP A 44 -11.40 -1.67 11.72
N TRP A 45 -10.70 -2.14 10.70
CA TRP A 45 -11.26 -3.08 9.74
C TRP A 45 -11.25 -4.51 10.28
N ASP A 46 -10.08 -5.01 10.72
CA ASP A 46 -9.92 -6.31 11.39
C ASP A 46 -8.62 -6.33 12.20
N TRP A 47 -8.76 -6.32 13.52
CA TRP A 47 -7.63 -6.27 14.45
C TRP A 47 -6.70 -7.51 14.35
N ARG A 48 -7.20 -8.66 13.85
CA ARG A 48 -6.43 -9.90 13.72
C ARG A 48 -5.24 -9.73 12.78
N PHE A 49 -5.39 -8.90 11.76
CA PHE A 49 -4.33 -8.65 10.79
C PHE A 49 -3.23 -7.70 11.26
N LEU A 50 -3.41 -7.03 12.41
CA LEU A 50 -2.32 -6.30 13.08
C LEU A 50 -1.15 -7.21 13.42
N SER A 51 -1.43 -8.48 13.76
CA SER A 51 -0.38 -9.46 14.06
C SER A 51 0.56 -9.70 12.87
N LEU A 52 0.04 -9.68 11.65
CA LEU A 52 0.84 -9.87 10.44
C LEU A 52 1.77 -8.68 10.18
N ILE A 53 1.25 -7.45 10.30
CA ILE A 53 2.07 -6.24 10.17
C ILE A 53 3.15 -6.20 11.24
N LEU A 54 2.80 -6.50 12.50
CA LEU A 54 3.76 -6.56 13.60
C LEU A 54 4.84 -7.60 13.35
N PHE A 55 4.45 -8.82 12.95
CA PHE A 55 5.40 -9.89 12.69
C PHE A 55 6.35 -9.54 11.54
N SER A 56 5.82 -9.09 10.40
CA SER A 56 6.63 -8.63 9.26
C SER A 56 7.59 -7.50 9.69
N THR A 57 7.09 -6.51 10.45
CA THR A 57 7.91 -5.41 10.98
C THR A 57 9.08 -5.92 11.84
N ILE A 58 8.81 -6.86 12.76
CA ILE A 58 9.85 -7.43 13.64
C ILE A 58 10.89 -8.22 12.83
N VAL A 59 10.44 -9.03 11.87
CA VAL A 59 11.33 -9.83 11.02
C VAL A 59 12.25 -8.91 10.22
N ASP A 60 11.70 -7.94 9.48
CA ASP A 60 12.49 -7.08 8.60
C ASP A 60 13.39 -6.12 9.37
N TYR A 61 12.94 -5.60 10.52
CA TYR A 61 13.79 -4.84 11.44
C TYR A 61 14.99 -5.67 11.92
N THR A 62 14.72 -6.91 12.34
CA THR A 62 15.76 -7.82 12.85
C THR A 62 16.74 -8.22 11.76
N VAL A 63 16.23 -8.55 10.57
CA VAL A 63 17.05 -8.85 9.39
C VAL A 63 17.94 -7.65 9.04
N GLY A 64 17.37 -6.44 8.95
CA GLY A 64 18.17 -5.24 8.67
C GLY A 64 19.27 -5.00 9.69
N ARG A 65 18.98 -5.18 10.99
CA ARG A 65 19.98 -5.05 12.06
C ARG A 65 21.11 -6.09 11.95
N LYS A 66 20.77 -7.34 11.62
CA LYS A 66 21.76 -8.41 11.44
C LYS A 66 22.59 -8.20 10.18
N LEU A 67 21.99 -7.75 9.08
CA LEU A 67 22.70 -7.42 7.83
C LEU A 67 23.78 -6.35 8.00
N ARG A 68 23.64 -5.46 9.01
CA ARG A 68 24.63 -4.43 9.31
C ARG A 68 25.93 -5.00 9.87
N ILE A 69 25.83 -6.05 10.71
CA ILE A 69 26.95 -6.59 11.49
C ILE A 69 27.60 -7.79 10.80
N GLU A 70 26.91 -8.39 9.84
CA GLU A 70 27.35 -9.62 9.18
C GLU A 70 28.16 -9.29 7.93
N ASP A 71 29.42 -9.74 7.89
CA ASP A 71 30.32 -9.55 6.75
C ASP A 71 30.32 -10.74 5.79
N ASN A 72 29.94 -11.93 6.27
CA ASN A 72 29.89 -13.13 5.45
C ASN A 72 28.77 -13.07 4.42
N GLN A 73 29.12 -13.07 3.14
CA GLN A 73 28.18 -12.92 2.02
C GLN A 73 27.12 -14.03 1.99
N THR A 74 27.46 -15.27 2.34
CA THR A 74 26.50 -16.39 2.39
C THR A 74 25.46 -16.15 3.47
N LYS A 75 25.86 -15.72 4.67
CA LYS A 75 24.93 -15.41 5.76
C LYS A 75 24.07 -14.20 5.44
N ARG A 76 24.63 -13.17 4.82
CA ARG A 76 23.88 -12.00 4.33
C ARG A 76 22.79 -12.43 3.33
N LYS A 77 23.13 -13.33 2.41
CA LYS A 77 22.16 -13.88 1.43
C LYS A 77 21.07 -14.68 2.11
N VAL A 78 21.39 -15.49 3.11
CA VAL A 78 20.40 -16.24 3.91
C VAL A 78 19.46 -15.28 4.65
N LEU A 79 19.94 -14.21 5.26
CA LEU A 79 19.15 -13.18 5.93
C LEU A 79 18.18 -12.50 4.95
N LEU A 80 18.65 -12.13 3.76
CA LEU A 80 17.80 -11.55 2.72
C LEU A 80 16.69 -12.54 2.30
N TRP A 81 17.04 -13.80 2.02
CA TRP A 81 16.07 -14.82 1.66
C TRP A 81 15.06 -15.08 2.78
N THR A 82 15.45 -14.99 4.05
CA THR A 82 14.52 -15.08 5.18
C THR A 82 13.46 -13.99 5.10
N SER A 83 13.84 -12.73 4.87
CA SER A 83 12.88 -11.63 4.69
C SER A 83 11.97 -11.88 3.49
N ILE A 84 12.55 -12.25 2.33
CA ILE A 84 11.78 -12.50 1.10
C ILE A 84 10.77 -13.63 1.31
N LEU A 85 11.20 -14.77 1.86
CA LEU A 85 10.34 -15.94 2.06
C LEU A 85 9.21 -15.66 3.06
N VAL A 86 9.49 -14.95 4.14
CA VAL A 86 8.45 -14.58 5.12
C VAL A 86 7.42 -13.66 4.48
N ASN A 87 7.85 -12.59 3.83
CA ASN A 87 6.95 -11.60 3.24
C ASN A 87 6.15 -12.16 2.06
N LEU A 88 6.81 -12.85 1.11
CA LEU A 88 6.14 -13.48 -0.01
C LEU A 88 5.34 -14.72 0.40
N GLY A 89 5.76 -15.43 1.44
CA GLY A 89 5.02 -16.56 2.01
C GLY A 89 3.66 -16.13 2.57
N PHE A 90 3.62 -15.05 3.35
CA PHE A 90 2.34 -14.49 3.81
C PHE A 90 1.48 -14.00 2.65
N LEU A 91 2.07 -13.25 1.72
CA LEU A 91 1.35 -12.78 0.54
C LEU A 91 0.79 -13.95 -0.28
N GLY A 92 1.59 -14.99 -0.49
CA GLY A 92 1.21 -16.22 -1.20
C GLY A 92 0.08 -16.96 -0.49
N PHE A 93 0.19 -17.15 0.84
CA PHE A 93 -0.83 -17.81 1.63
C PHE A 93 -2.17 -17.05 1.60
N PHE A 94 -2.19 -15.78 1.97
CA PHE A 94 -3.44 -15.04 2.09
C PHE A 94 -4.08 -14.71 0.75
N LYS A 95 -3.30 -14.49 -0.30
CA LYS A 95 -3.82 -14.04 -1.60
C LYS A 95 -4.00 -15.15 -2.62
N TYR A 96 -3.15 -16.18 -2.59
CA TYR A 96 -3.06 -17.14 -3.69
C TYR A 96 -3.29 -18.59 -3.28
N TYR A 97 -3.52 -18.89 -1.97
CA TYR A 97 -3.68 -20.28 -1.51
C TYR A 97 -4.78 -21.02 -2.27
N ASN A 98 -6.00 -20.48 -2.30
CA ASN A 98 -7.12 -21.12 -2.98
C ASN A 98 -6.88 -21.25 -4.49
N PHE A 99 -6.31 -20.22 -5.12
CA PHE A 99 -5.95 -20.28 -6.54
C PHE A 99 -4.99 -21.43 -6.85
N PHE A 100 -3.93 -21.61 -6.06
CA PHE A 100 -3.01 -22.70 -6.25
C PHE A 100 -3.63 -24.06 -5.93
N LEU A 101 -4.47 -24.14 -4.89
CA LEU A 101 -5.19 -25.34 -4.52
C LEU A 101 -6.12 -25.80 -5.64
N ASP A 102 -6.93 -24.91 -6.19
CA ASP A 102 -7.89 -25.22 -7.25
C ASP A 102 -7.17 -25.68 -8.54
N ASN A 103 -6.08 -25.01 -8.91
CA ASN A 103 -5.25 -25.43 -10.05
C ASN A 103 -4.57 -26.77 -9.79
N PHE A 104 -4.11 -27.03 -8.57
CA PHE A 104 -3.50 -28.31 -8.19
C PHE A 104 -4.52 -29.43 -8.28
N ILE A 105 -5.72 -29.28 -7.72
CA ILE A 105 -6.81 -30.26 -7.82
C ILE A 105 -7.14 -30.56 -9.28
N THR A 106 -7.28 -29.51 -10.10
CA THR A 106 -7.59 -29.62 -11.53
C THR A 106 -6.50 -30.38 -12.28
N ALA A 107 -5.22 -30.08 -12.02
CA ALA A 107 -4.10 -30.77 -12.64
C ALA A 107 -4.06 -32.27 -12.29
N PHE A 108 -4.29 -32.62 -11.02
CA PHE A 108 -4.27 -34.04 -10.59
C PHE A 108 -5.51 -34.79 -11.07
N SER A 109 -6.67 -34.18 -11.18
CA SER A 109 -7.86 -34.80 -11.78
C SER A 109 -7.63 -35.14 -13.26
N PHE A 110 -6.88 -34.31 -14.00
CA PHE A 110 -6.46 -34.60 -15.37
C PHE A 110 -5.59 -35.87 -15.46
N PHE A 111 -4.78 -36.16 -14.43
CA PHE A 111 -4.00 -37.41 -14.33
C PHE A 111 -4.78 -38.59 -13.72
N GLY A 112 -6.09 -38.45 -13.54
CA GLY A 112 -6.96 -39.54 -13.03
C GLY A 112 -6.94 -39.70 -11.50
N THR A 113 -6.38 -38.75 -10.76
CA THR A 113 -6.35 -38.77 -9.28
C THR A 113 -7.27 -37.72 -8.72
N GLU A 114 -8.33 -38.13 -8.04
CA GLU A 114 -9.21 -37.19 -7.31
C GLU A 114 -8.57 -36.81 -5.96
N ILE A 115 -8.15 -35.56 -5.84
CA ILE A 115 -7.68 -34.99 -4.58
C ILE A 115 -8.85 -34.24 -3.92
N LYS A 116 -9.29 -34.73 -2.76
CA LYS A 116 -10.31 -34.07 -1.93
C LYS A 116 -9.60 -33.10 -0.96
N ALA A 117 -9.48 -31.85 -1.34
CA ALA A 117 -9.01 -30.79 -0.45
C ALA A 117 -10.08 -29.69 -0.38
N ASN A 118 -10.33 -29.19 0.82
CA ASN A 118 -11.28 -28.11 1.03
C ASN A 118 -10.59 -26.75 0.86
N SER A 119 -11.20 -25.85 0.10
CA SER A 119 -10.81 -24.45 0.06
C SER A 119 -10.93 -23.83 1.46
N LEU A 120 -9.95 -23.03 1.84
CA LEU A 120 -10.00 -22.30 3.09
C LEU A 120 -10.76 -20.99 2.90
N ASN A 121 -11.58 -20.63 3.88
CA ASN A 121 -12.24 -19.33 3.86
C ASN A 121 -11.27 -18.24 4.36
N ILE A 122 -10.29 -17.90 3.49
CA ILE A 122 -9.21 -16.96 3.80
C ILE A 122 -9.70 -15.54 3.53
N ILE A 123 -9.81 -14.73 4.58
CA ILE A 123 -10.08 -13.31 4.45
C ILE A 123 -8.76 -12.63 4.05
N LEU A 124 -8.74 -11.95 2.91
CA LEU A 124 -7.56 -11.24 2.42
C LEU A 124 -7.30 -9.99 3.27
N PRO A 125 -6.14 -9.87 3.94
CA PRO A 125 -5.79 -8.64 4.66
C PRO A 125 -5.66 -7.46 3.69
N VAL A 126 -6.42 -6.39 3.93
CA VAL A 126 -6.32 -5.17 3.12
C VAL A 126 -4.90 -4.60 3.22
N GLY A 127 -4.32 -4.21 2.09
CA GLY A 127 -2.99 -3.60 2.07
C GLY A 127 -1.81 -4.58 2.22
N ILE A 128 -2.03 -5.92 2.34
CA ILE A 128 -0.94 -6.89 2.50
C ILE A 128 0.15 -6.74 1.41
N SER A 129 -0.24 -6.52 0.16
CA SER A 129 0.72 -6.31 -0.92
C SER A 129 1.53 -5.02 -0.76
N PHE A 130 0.91 -3.96 -0.24
CA PHE A 130 1.56 -2.65 -0.08
C PHE A 130 2.69 -2.70 0.95
N TYR A 131 2.39 -3.16 2.17
CA TYR A 131 3.44 -3.23 3.18
C TYR A 131 4.48 -4.33 2.88
N THR A 132 4.11 -5.42 2.20
CA THR A 132 5.07 -6.42 1.71
C THR A 132 6.10 -5.81 0.76
N PHE A 133 5.68 -5.07 -0.27
CA PHE A 133 6.61 -4.39 -1.18
C PHE A 133 7.46 -3.34 -0.49
N GLN A 134 6.90 -2.66 0.49
CA GLN A 134 7.59 -1.64 1.27
C GLN A 134 8.69 -2.25 2.15
N THR A 135 8.39 -3.31 2.91
CA THR A 135 9.38 -4.00 3.76
C THR A 135 10.43 -4.73 2.94
N LEU A 136 10.04 -5.35 1.82
CA LEU A 136 11.01 -5.95 0.90
C LEU A 136 11.99 -4.91 0.33
N SER A 137 11.50 -3.71 -0.02
CA SER A 137 12.39 -2.64 -0.48
C SER A 137 13.45 -2.30 0.57
N TYR A 138 13.05 -2.24 1.84
CA TYR A 138 14.00 -2.00 2.95
C TYR A 138 15.04 -3.09 3.06
N SER A 139 14.63 -4.36 3.13
CA SER A 139 15.57 -5.48 3.29
C SER A 139 16.53 -5.62 2.11
N ILE A 140 16.05 -5.38 0.88
CA ILE A 140 16.88 -5.41 -0.33
C ILE A 140 17.85 -4.22 -0.35
N ASP A 141 17.40 -3.01 -0.01
CA ASP A 141 18.26 -1.81 -0.03
C ASP A 141 19.34 -1.87 1.07
N VAL A 142 19.03 -2.43 2.24
CA VAL A 142 20.02 -2.71 3.30
C VAL A 142 21.02 -3.78 2.84
N TYR A 143 20.56 -4.86 2.21
CA TYR A 143 21.43 -5.90 1.67
C TYR A 143 22.39 -5.34 0.60
N LYS A 144 21.87 -4.50 -0.30
CA LYS A 144 22.65 -3.82 -1.35
C LYS A 144 23.48 -2.63 -0.84
N GLN A 145 23.47 -2.37 0.46
CA GLN A 145 24.17 -1.24 1.11
C GLN A 145 23.76 0.15 0.57
N LYS A 146 22.56 0.27 0.04
CA LYS A 146 21.96 1.53 -0.41
C LYS A 146 21.30 2.31 0.72
N LEU A 147 20.96 1.62 1.81
CA LEU A 147 20.34 2.19 3.00
C LEU A 147 21.00 1.66 4.25
N GLU A 148 21.33 2.57 5.17
CA GLU A 148 21.77 2.19 6.53
C GLU A 148 20.58 1.65 7.32
N PRO A 149 20.70 0.45 7.95
CA PRO A 149 19.61 -0.12 8.73
C PRO A 149 19.33 0.71 9.98
N THR A 150 18.04 0.99 10.18
CA THR A 150 17.61 1.78 11.33
C THR A 150 17.87 1.09 12.67
N LYS A 151 18.19 1.89 13.68
CA LYS A 151 18.28 1.47 15.09
C LYS A 151 17.00 1.81 15.86
N ASP A 152 16.14 2.64 15.30
CA ASP A 152 14.89 3.10 15.91
C ASP A 152 13.72 2.24 15.45
N PHE A 153 13.27 1.35 16.32
CA PHE A 153 12.16 0.46 16.05
C PHE A 153 10.84 1.22 15.86
N VAL A 154 10.64 2.33 16.60
CA VAL A 154 9.41 3.14 16.47
C VAL A 154 9.36 3.82 15.10
N ALA A 155 10.48 4.42 14.66
CA ALA A 155 10.55 5.01 13.34
C ALA A 155 10.35 3.97 12.23
N PHE A 156 10.91 2.77 12.38
CA PHE A 156 10.70 1.68 11.42
C PHE A 156 9.23 1.20 11.39
N SER A 157 8.63 1.00 12.57
CA SER A 157 7.22 0.62 12.68
C SER A 157 6.30 1.70 12.06
N ALA A 158 6.61 2.99 12.31
CA ALA A 158 5.89 4.10 11.71
C ALA A 158 6.00 4.11 10.18
N PHE A 159 7.19 3.79 9.64
CA PHE A 159 7.41 3.66 8.21
C PHE A 159 6.57 2.53 7.61
N VAL A 160 6.57 1.32 8.21
CA VAL A 160 5.84 0.16 7.67
C VAL A 160 4.33 0.35 7.76
N SER A 161 3.84 0.91 8.86
CA SER A 161 2.40 1.01 9.14
C SER A 161 1.77 2.37 8.82
N PHE A 162 2.48 3.29 8.18
CA PHE A 162 2.04 4.66 7.96
C PHE A 162 0.63 4.74 7.35
N PHE A 163 -0.38 5.10 8.17
CA PHE A 163 -1.79 4.96 7.82
C PHE A 163 -2.21 5.69 6.53
N PRO A 164 -1.63 6.84 6.15
CA PRO A 164 -2.04 7.49 4.91
C PRO A 164 -1.79 6.65 3.67
N GLN A 165 -0.73 5.83 3.65
CA GLN A 165 -0.36 5.02 2.49
C GLN A 165 -0.76 3.54 2.59
N LEU A 166 -1.02 3.02 3.82
CA LEU A 166 -1.05 1.59 4.12
C LEU A 166 -2.06 0.78 3.30
N VAL A 167 -3.20 1.36 2.94
CA VAL A 167 -4.31 0.66 2.27
C VAL A 167 -4.21 0.75 0.75
N ALA A 168 -4.06 1.94 0.20
CA ALA A 168 -4.07 2.19 -1.25
C ALA A 168 -3.26 3.42 -1.65
N GLY A 169 -2.37 3.89 -0.78
CA GLY A 169 -1.43 4.98 -1.10
C GLY A 169 -0.32 4.54 -2.06
N PRO A 170 0.57 5.44 -2.45
CA PRO A 170 1.74 5.06 -3.24
C PRO A 170 2.63 4.07 -2.48
N ILE A 171 3.19 3.07 -3.18
CA ILE A 171 4.14 2.12 -2.60
C ILE A 171 5.46 2.84 -2.36
N GLU A 172 5.69 3.22 -1.10
CA GLU A 172 6.88 3.97 -0.72
C GLU A 172 8.12 3.09 -0.58
N ARG A 173 9.28 3.71 -0.82
CA ARG A 173 10.58 3.08 -0.61
C ARG A 173 11.16 3.49 0.71
N ALA A 174 11.90 2.58 1.34
CA ALA A 174 12.59 2.86 2.58
C ALA A 174 13.58 4.03 2.44
N THR A 175 14.26 4.14 1.30
CA THR A 175 15.20 5.24 1.00
C THR A 175 14.53 6.61 0.91
N HIS A 176 13.22 6.67 0.59
CA HIS A 176 12.48 7.93 0.47
C HIS A 176 11.72 8.29 1.75
N LEU A 177 10.93 7.37 2.29
CA LEU A 177 10.03 7.69 3.40
C LEU A 177 10.69 7.55 4.78
N LEU A 178 11.50 6.52 5.02
CA LEU A 178 12.09 6.28 6.35
C LEU A 178 12.95 7.45 6.87
N PRO A 179 13.78 8.15 6.05
CA PRO A 179 14.55 9.31 6.51
C PRO A 179 13.68 10.47 7.02
N GLN A 180 12.42 10.57 6.58
CA GLN A 180 11.52 11.63 7.02
C GLN A 180 11.07 11.43 8.48
N PHE A 181 11.11 10.20 9.01
CA PHE A 181 10.82 9.92 10.41
C PHE A 181 11.95 10.32 11.37
N TYR A 182 13.15 10.60 10.85
CA TYR A 182 14.28 11.09 11.67
C TYR A 182 14.38 12.62 11.72
N LYS A 183 13.67 13.32 10.84
CA LYS A 183 13.69 14.78 10.79
C LYS A 183 12.62 15.36 11.70
N LYS A 184 12.99 16.42 12.44
CA LYS A 184 11.99 17.21 13.18
C LYS A 184 11.03 17.85 12.18
N ARG A 185 9.74 17.65 12.39
CA ARG A 185 8.71 18.23 11.55
C ARG A 185 8.22 19.54 12.16
N THR A 186 7.98 20.51 11.30
CA THR A 186 7.38 21.81 11.64
C THR A 186 6.11 21.98 10.85
N PHE A 187 5.09 22.56 11.48
CA PHE A 187 3.84 22.83 10.77
C PHE A 187 4.06 23.90 9.71
N ASP A 188 3.64 23.58 8.48
CA ASP A 188 3.67 24.48 7.34
C ASP A 188 2.25 24.66 6.84
N TYR A 189 1.73 25.88 7.02
CA TYR A 189 0.35 26.22 6.64
C TYR A 189 0.11 26.08 5.14
N SER A 190 1.08 26.47 4.30
CA SER A 190 0.95 26.36 2.84
C SER A 190 0.82 24.91 2.40
N LYS A 191 1.66 24.01 2.95
CA LYS A 191 1.58 22.57 2.69
C LYS A 191 0.30 21.96 3.24
N ALA A 192 -0.18 22.42 4.37
CA ALA A 192 -1.44 21.95 4.95
C ALA A 192 -2.64 22.32 4.07
N VAL A 193 -2.69 23.57 3.58
CA VAL A 193 -3.74 24.01 2.64
C VAL A 193 -3.69 23.24 1.33
N ASP A 194 -2.50 23.02 0.76
CA ASP A 194 -2.32 22.21 -0.44
C ASP A 194 -2.75 20.75 -0.19
N GLY A 195 -2.37 20.19 0.95
CA GLY A 195 -2.79 18.85 1.38
C GLY A 195 -4.32 18.71 1.48
N MET A 196 -4.99 19.68 2.10
CA MET A 196 -6.46 19.70 2.20
C MET A 196 -7.13 19.82 0.83
N ARG A 197 -6.61 20.64 -0.08
CA ARG A 197 -7.10 20.74 -1.45
C ARG A 197 -6.94 19.41 -2.19
N GLN A 198 -5.82 18.72 -1.98
CA GLN A 198 -5.57 17.42 -2.60
C GLN A 198 -6.50 16.34 -2.03
N ILE A 199 -6.77 16.33 -0.72
CA ILE A 199 -7.76 15.45 -0.10
C ILE A 199 -9.15 15.70 -0.72
N LEU A 200 -9.58 16.95 -0.82
CA LEU A 200 -10.86 17.31 -1.40
C LEU A 200 -10.97 16.86 -2.87
N TRP A 201 -9.91 17.05 -3.65
CA TRP A 201 -9.85 16.58 -5.03
C TRP A 201 -9.92 15.04 -5.12
N GLY A 202 -9.22 14.35 -4.22
CA GLY A 202 -9.28 12.88 -4.11
C GLY A 202 -10.69 12.38 -3.75
N LEU A 203 -11.35 13.02 -2.77
CA LEU A 203 -12.74 12.72 -2.41
C LEU A 203 -13.71 12.97 -3.56
N PHE A 204 -13.55 14.07 -4.30
CA PHE A 204 -14.34 14.35 -5.49
C PHE A 204 -14.21 13.23 -6.53
N LYS A 205 -12.99 12.80 -6.85
CA LYS A 205 -12.75 11.69 -7.78
C LYS A 205 -13.38 10.38 -7.29
N LYS A 206 -13.25 10.08 -5.99
CA LYS A 206 -13.78 8.85 -5.40
C LYS A 206 -15.31 8.88 -5.36
N ILE A 207 -15.90 9.88 -4.72
CA ILE A 207 -17.34 9.88 -4.41
C ILE A 207 -18.17 10.34 -5.63
N VAL A 208 -17.73 11.39 -6.33
CA VAL A 208 -18.56 11.99 -7.39
C VAL A 208 -18.32 11.28 -8.74
N ILE A 209 -17.09 10.86 -9.03
CA ILE A 209 -16.79 10.23 -10.32
C ILE A 209 -16.84 8.71 -10.20
N ALA A 210 -15.96 8.11 -9.36
CA ALA A 210 -15.78 6.67 -9.36
C ALA A 210 -17.01 5.90 -8.88
N ASP A 211 -17.61 6.30 -7.75
CA ASP A 211 -18.73 5.59 -7.17
C ASP A 211 -19.99 5.66 -8.07
N ASN A 212 -20.26 6.82 -8.69
CA ASN A 212 -21.36 6.95 -9.67
C ASN A 212 -21.08 6.14 -10.95
N CYS A 213 -19.86 6.16 -11.47
CA CYS A 213 -19.50 5.33 -12.63
C CYS A 213 -19.61 3.83 -12.30
N ALA A 214 -19.27 3.42 -11.06
CA ALA A 214 -19.38 2.05 -10.60
C ALA A 214 -20.82 1.53 -10.65
N GLU A 215 -21.79 2.35 -10.24
CA GLU A 215 -23.20 2.00 -10.25
C GLU A 215 -23.66 1.61 -11.66
N TYR A 216 -23.38 2.47 -12.66
CA TYR A 216 -23.76 2.20 -14.05
C TYR A 216 -22.92 1.06 -14.68
N ALA A 217 -21.63 0.98 -14.41
CA ALA A 217 -20.79 -0.10 -14.92
C ALA A 217 -21.28 -1.47 -14.41
N ASN A 218 -21.57 -1.56 -13.11
CA ASN A 218 -22.08 -2.80 -12.49
C ASN A 218 -23.47 -3.17 -13.03
N LEU A 219 -24.37 -2.19 -13.19
CA LEU A 219 -25.70 -2.42 -13.76
C LEU A 219 -25.60 -3.03 -15.17
N ILE A 220 -24.75 -2.46 -16.01
CA ILE A 220 -24.58 -2.89 -17.41
C ILE A 220 -23.91 -4.27 -17.47
N PHE A 221 -22.81 -4.49 -16.75
CA PHE A 221 -22.06 -5.74 -16.87
C PHE A 221 -22.72 -6.92 -16.18
N ASN A 222 -23.44 -6.70 -15.07
CA ASN A 222 -24.18 -7.76 -14.41
C ASN A 222 -25.40 -8.27 -15.24
N ASN A 223 -25.87 -7.45 -16.17
CA ASN A 223 -26.98 -7.78 -17.07
C ASN A 223 -26.55 -7.73 -18.54
N SER A 224 -25.31 -8.10 -18.84
CA SER A 224 -24.70 -7.93 -20.17
C SER A 224 -25.45 -8.60 -21.31
N ALA A 225 -26.18 -9.69 -21.03
CA ALA A 225 -27.00 -10.39 -22.03
C ALA A 225 -28.21 -9.58 -22.49
N ASP A 226 -28.72 -8.65 -21.66
CA ASP A 226 -29.94 -7.88 -21.93
C ASP A 226 -29.66 -6.55 -22.63
N TYR A 227 -28.37 -6.16 -22.77
CA TYR A 227 -28.00 -4.87 -23.32
C TYR A 227 -27.41 -4.95 -24.74
N SER A 228 -27.66 -3.90 -25.51
CA SER A 228 -27.06 -3.74 -26.84
C SER A 228 -25.54 -3.51 -26.76
N GLY A 229 -24.82 -3.79 -27.85
CA GLY A 229 -23.38 -3.57 -27.95
C GLY A 229 -22.97 -2.12 -27.65
N SER A 230 -23.76 -1.12 -28.03
CA SER A 230 -23.49 0.29 -27.70
C SER A 230 -23.57 0.56 -26.21
N THR A 231 -24.54 -0.07 -25.50
CA THR A 231 -24.65 0.03 -24.04
C THR A 231 -23.47 -0.65 -23.33
N LEU A 232 -22.99 -1.80 -23.84
CA LEU A 232 -21.80 -2.45 -23.31
C LEU A 232 -20.53 -1.61 -23.47
N VAL A 233 -20.38 -0.90 -24.61
CA VAL A 233 -19.29 0.07 -24.81
C VAL A 233 -19.39 1.23 -23.80
N LEU A 234 -20.60 1.74 -23.53
CA LEU A 234 -20.81 2.75 -22.50
C LEU A 234 -20.44 2.22 -21.11
N GLY A 235 -20.79 0.98 -20.79
CA GLY A 235 -20.38 0.29 -19.56
C GLY A 235 -18.84 0.24 -19.41
N ALA A 236 -18.12 -0.06 -20.50
CA ALA A 236 -16.65 -0.07 -20.52
C ALA A 236 -16.06 1.32 -20.27
N LEU A 237 -16.66 2.38 -20.79
CA LEU A 237 -16.28 3.76 -20.50
C LEU A 237 -16.49 4.11 -19.03
N PHE A 238 -17.66 3.79 -18.45
CA PHE A 238 -17.92 4.00 -17.03
C PHE A 238 -16.90 3.23 -16.17
N PHE A 239 -16.62 1.98 -16.50
CA PHE A 239 -15.63 1.17 -15.78
C PHE A 239 -14.21 1.78 -15.86
N THR A 240 -13.85 2.34 -17.00
CA THR A 240 -12.57 3.05 -17.21
C THR A 240 -12.43 4.25 -16.27
N PHE A 241 -13.47 5.09 -16.14
CA PHE A 241 -13.48 6.21 -15.21
C PHE A 241 -13.56 5.76 -13.75
N GLN A 242 -14.31 4.70 -13.46
CA GLN A 242 -14.38 4.10 -12.13
C GLN A 242 -13.01 3.68 -11.62
N ILE A 243 -12.27 2.86 -12.36
CA ILE A 243 -10.94 2.36 -11.95
C ILE A 243 -9.97 3.52 -11.70
N TYR A 244 -9.94 4.49 -12.61
CA TYR A 244 -9.04 5.64 -12.46
C TYR A 244 -9.47 6.55 -11.31
N GLY A 245 -10.73 6.90 -11.23
CA GLY A 245 -11.26 7.79 -10.20
C GLY A 245 -11.10 7.19 -8.79
N ASP A 246 -11.36 5.91 -8.63
CA ASP A 246 -11.22 5.18 -7.38
C ASP A 246 -9.76 5.17 -6.92
N PHE A 247 -8.85 4.64 -7.71
CA PHE A 247 -7.47 4.46 -7.28
C PHE A 247 -6.68 5.78 -7.23
N SER A 248 -6.86 6.68 -8.20
CA SER A 248 -6.20 7.99 -8.15
C SER A 248 -6.78 8.87 -7.05
N GLY A 249 -8.07 8.74 -6.75
CA GLY A 249 -8.71 9.41 -5.61
C GLY A 249 -8.11 8.99 -4.27
N TYR A 250 -7.98 7.70 -4.03
CA TYR A 250 -7.30 7.18 -2.84
C TYR A 250 -5.85 7.65 -2.75
N SER A 251 -5.11 7.63 -3.86
CA SER A 251 -3.71 8.11 -3.88
C SER A 251 -3.61 9.60 -3.53
N ASP A 252 -4.53 10.44 -4.01
CA ASP A 252 -4.53 11.86 -3.70
C ASP A 252 -4.91 12.13 -2.23
N ILE A 253 -5.87 11.40 -1.68
CA ILE A 253 -6.22 11.52 -0.25
C ILE A 253 -5.00 11.10 0.61
N ALA A 254 -4.31 10.02 0.24
CA ALA A 254 -3.11 9.55 0.93
C ALA A 254 -1.99 10.60 0.94
N ILE A 255 -1.69 11.19 -0.23
CA ILE A 255 -0.66 12.22 -0.39
C ILE A 255 -1.06 13.49 0.37
N GLY A 256 -2.30 13.93 0.23
CA GLY A 256 -2.81 15.11 0.92
C GLY A 256 -2.78 14.94 2.44
N THR A 257 -3.22 13.79 2.94
CA THR A 257 -3.16 13.45 4.37
C THR A 257 -1.72 13.43 4.88
N SER A 258 -0.78 12.85 4.14
CA SER A 258 0.64 12.83 4.52
C SER A 258 1.22 14.24 4.66
N ARG A 259 0.85 15.15 3.76
CA ARG A 259 1.29 16.56 3.80
C ARG A 259 0.81 17.29 5.05
N LEU A 260 -0.38 16.95 5.56
CA LEU A 260 -0.88 17.50 6.83
C LEU A 260 0.03 17.16 8.01
N PHE A 261 0.72 16.03 7.97
CA PHE A 261 1.66 15.59 9.00
C PHE A 261 3.12 15.91 8.68
N GLY A 262 3.37 16.65 7.59
CA GLY A 262 4.71 17.06 7.19
C GLY A 262 5.53 15.97 6.49
N PHE A 263 4.86 14.94 5.93
CA PHE A 263 5.47 13.91 5.11
C PHE A 263 5.19 14.11 3.64
N ASP A 264 6.13 13.72 2.81
CA ASP A 264 6.04 13.76 1.36
C ASP A 264 6.02 12.33 0.80
N LEU A 265 4.97 12.00 0.05
CA LEU A 265 4.81 10.70 -0.62
C LEU A 265 5.02 10.85 -2.12
N MET A 266 5.44 9.74 -2.74
CA MET A 266 5.60 9.64 -4.18
C MET A 266 4.26 9.82 -4.91
N ARG A 267 4.31 10.41 -6.11
CA ARG A 267 3.13 10.47 -6.98
C ARG A 267 2.84 9.09 -7.58
N ASN A 268 1.56 8.70 -7.62
CA ASN A 268 1.14 7.41 -8.17
C ASN A 268 0.51 7.53 -9.56
N PHE A 269 -0.12 8.65 -9.88
CA PHE A 269 -0.73 8.93 -11.19
C PHE A 269 -0.31 10.28 -11.73
N ASN A 270 -0.14 10.37 -13.05
CA ASN A 270 0.19 11.60 -13.75
C ASN A 270 -0.64 11.73 -15.04
N PHE A 271 -1.96 11.91 -14.90
CA PHE A 271 -2.92 12.05 -16.00
C PHE A 271 -2.75 10.99 -17.10
N PRO A 272 -2.88 9.68 -16.79
CA PRO A 272 -2.57 8.59 -17.71
C PRO A 272 -3.41 8.58 -18.98
N TYR A 273 -4.66 9.02 -18.91
CA TYR A 273 -5.56 9.03 -20.08
C TYR A 273 -5.24 10.13 -21.11
N PHE A 274 -4.32 11.05 -20.78
CA PHE A 274 -3.77 12.01 -21.76
C PHE A 274 -2.45 11.53 -22.40
N SER A 275 -2.15 10.23 -22.32
CA SER A 275 -0.97 9.64 -22.94
C SER A 275 -1.16 9.49 -24.45
N ARG A 276 -0.09 9.69 -25.21
CA ARG A 276 -0.07 9.60 -26.67
C ARG A 276 0.12 8.16 -27.17
N ASP A 277 0.71 7.32 -26.32
CA ASP A 277 0.97 5.92 -26.61
C ASP A 277 0.89 5.07 -25.33
N ILE A 278 0.89 3.74 -25.49
CA ILE A 278 0.76 2.79 -24.37
C ILE A 278 1.98 2.81 -23.44
N ALA A 279 3.17 3.10 -23.95
CA ALA A 279 4.37 3.18 -23.13
C ALA A 279 4.33 4.43 -22.22
N GLU A 280 3.85 5.56 -22.75
CA GLU A 280 3.60 6.76 -21.96
C GLU A 280 2.49 6.53 -20.92
N PHE A 281 1.42 5.79 -21.28
CA PHE A 281 0.35 5.41 -20.36
C PHE A 281 0.91 4.70 -19.13
N TRP A 282 1.68 3.63 -19.30
CA TRP A 282 2.26 2.87 -18.18
C TRP A 282 3.30 3.66 -17.37
N ARG A 283 3.96 4.65 -17.94
CA ARG A 283 4.83 5.58 -17.19
C ARG A 283 4.05 6.56 -16.31
N ARG A 284 2.75 6.75 -16.59
CA ARG A 284 1.85 7.67 -15.88
C ARG A 284 0.84 6.97 -14.97
N TRP A 285 0.66 5.66 -15.14
CA TRP A 285 -0.24 4.81 -14.38
C TRP A 285 0.51 4.03 -13.31
N HIS A 286 0.02 4.08 -12.03
CA HIS A 286 0.56 3.34 -10.89
C HIS A 286 2.10 3.39 -10.83
N ILE A 287 2.64 4.60 -10.85
CA ILE A 287 4.08 4.90 -11.01
C ILE A 287 4.91 4.22 -9.92
N SER A 288 4.41 4.23 -8.67
CA SER A 288 5.11 3.63 -7.53
C SER A 288 5.33 2.13 -7.71
N LEU A 289 4.33 1.38 -8.17
CA LEU A 289 4.43 -0.05 -8.44
C LEU A 289 5.32 -0.34 -9.66
N SER A 290 5.08 0.36 -10.77
CA SER A 290 5.85 0.16 -12.02
C SER A 290 7.34 0.40 -11.79
N THR A 291 7.69 1.45 -11.05
CA THR A 291 9.09 1.74 -10.72
C THR A 291 9.64 0.77 -9.68
N TRP A 292 8.81 0.25 -8.76
CA TRP A 292 9.22 -0.79 -7.82
C TRP A 292 9.65 -2.07 -8.56
N PHE A 293 8.80 -2.58 -9.47
CA PHE A 293 9.13 -3.77 -10.26
C PHE A 293 10.36 -3.55 -11.14
N ARG A 294 10.50 -2.38 -11.75
CA ARG A 294 11.70 -2.04 -12.52
C ARG A 294 12.97 -2.17 -11.68
N ASP A 295 13.00 -1.57 -10.48
CA ASP A 295 14.24 -1.40 -9.71
C ASP A 295 14.59 -2.62 -8.84
N TYR A 296 13.59 -3.40 -8.41
CA TYR A 296 13.80 -4.54 -7.50
C TYR A 296 13.63 -5.89 -8.18
N LEU A 297 12.99 -5.96 -9.34
CA LEU A 297 12.76 -7.21 -10.07
C LEU A 297 13.43 -7.18 -11.46
N TYR A 298 13.00 -6.28 -12.34
CA TYR A 298 13.38 -6.30 -13.76
C TYR A 298 14.87 -5.98 -14.00
N ILE A 299 15.42 -4.93 -13.39
CA ILE A 299 16.86 -4.58 -13.55
C ILE A 299 17.79 -5.61 -12.89
N PRO A 300 17.48 -6.19 -11.69
CA PRO A 300 18.33 -7.21 -11.07
C PRO A 300 18.34 -8.57 -11.74
N LEU A 301 17.33 -8.93 -12.55
CA LEU A 301 17.26 -10.17 -13.35
C LEU A 301 18.01 -10.02 -14.66
#